data_dbe794804f55f4e54ab6f520d50a5397
#
_entry.id   dbe794804f55f4e54ab6f520d50a5397
#
_cell.length_a   1.000
_cell.length_b   1.000
_cell.length_c   1.000
_cell.angle_alpha   90.00
_cell.angle_beta   90.00
_cell.angle_gamma   90.00
#
_symmetry.space_group_name_H-M   'P 1'
#
loop_
_entity.id
_entity.type
_entity.pdbx_description
1 polymer ?
#
loop_
_entity_poly.entity_id
_entity_poly.type
_entity_poly.pdbx_seq_one_letter_code
_entity_poly.pdbx_strand_id
1 'polypeptide(L)'
;MSKSLISINNLSKVFDNNFTALKNVNLDIQKGEIIAMLGPNGAGKTTLISIICGIVNPSSGTVTVDGYDIIKDYRETRSKIGLVPQELTLEAFETVFNNVSYSRGLYGKAPNPEHVEKILKDLSLWDKKDIGLRQLSGGMKRRVLIAKALSHEPSILFLDEPTAG
;
A
#
# COMPACT_ATOMS: atom_id res chain seq x y z
N MET A 1 15.98 9.69 -21.16
CA MET A 1 14.61 9.72 -20.62
C MET A 1 14.64 9.00 -19.28
N SER A 2 14.22 9.63 -18.19
CA SER A 2 14.14 8.97 -16.88
C SER A 2 13.08 7.87 -16.99
N LYS A 3 13.41 6.67 -16.54
CA LYS A 3 12.48 5.53 -16.52
C LYS A 3 11.40 5.78 -15.47
N SER A 4 10.13 5.76 -15.88
CA SER A 4 9.01 5.91 -14.94
C SER A 4 9.06 4.83 -13.86
N LEU A 5 8.81 5.21 -12.60
CA LEU A 5 8.72 4.28 -11.49
C LEU A 5 7.43 3.45 -11.57
N ILE A 6 6.32 4.08 -11.94
CA ILE A 6 5.07 3.40 -12.29
C ILE A 6 4.66 3.88 -13.68
N SER A 7 4.30 2.95 -14.56
CA SER A 7 3.77 3.26 -15.89
C SER A 7 2.47 2.49 -16.10
N ILE A 8 1.42 3.21 -16.47
CA ILE A 8 0.08 2.71 -16.72
C ILE A 8 -0.30 3.07 -18.16
N ASN A 9 -0.65 2.06 -18.94
CA ASN A 9 -0.97 2.24 -20.35
C ASN A 9 -2.32 1.62 -20.70
N ASN A 10 -3.26 2.46 -21.17
CA ASN A 10 -4.61 2.10 -21.62
C ASN A 10 -5.37 1.19 -20.63
N LEU A 11 -5.18 1.43 -19.34
CA LEU A 11 -5.74 0.61 -18.28
C LEU A 11 -7.25 0.77 -18.21
N SER A 12 -7.96 -0.36 -18.26
CA SER A 12 -9.41 -0.39 -18.04
C SER A 12 -9.79 -1.50 -17.08
N LYS A 13 -10.87 -1.24 -16.30
CA LYS A 13 -11.47 -2.24 -15.40
C LYS A 13 -12.97 -2.20 -15.51
N VAL A 14 -13.53 -3.33 -15.86
CA VAL A 14 -14.96 -3.62 -15.85
C VAL A 14 -15.19 -4.76 -14.88
N PHE A 15 -16.13 -4.62 -13.95
CA PHE A 15 -16.55 -5.68 -13.03
C PHE A 15 -17.69 -6.52 -13.61
N ASP A 16 -17.95 -7.68 -13.02
CA ASP A 16 -18.91 -8.69 -13.54
C ASP A 16 -20.33 -8.17 -13.71
N ASN A 17 -20.72 -7.12 -12.99
CA ASN A 17 -21.99 -6.40 -13.13
C ASN A 17 -22.00 -5.37 -14.29
N ASN A 18 -21.05 -5.42 -15.21
CA ASN A 18 -20.82 -4.45 -16.28
C ASN A 18 -20.51 -3.01 -15.78
N PHE A 19 -20.15 -2.86 -14.51
CA PHE A 19 -19.72 -1.59 -13.98
C PHE A 19 -18.29 -1.26 -14.44
N THR A 20 -18.13 -0.19 -15.23
CA THR A 20 -16.83 0.30 -15.68
C THR A 20 -16.24 1.22 -14.63
N ALA A 21 -15.28 0.74 -13.85
CA ALA A 21 -14.59 1.51 -12.82
C ALA A 21 -13.42 2.36 -13.36
N LEU A 22 -12.73 1.86 -14.40
CA LEU A 22 -11.64 2.57 -15.06
C LEU A 22 -11.77 2.41 -16.58
N LYS A 23 -11.48 3.47 -17.34
CA LYS A 23 -11.55 3.48 -18.81
C LYS A 23 -10.34 4.19 -19.40
N ASN A 24 -9.48 3.42 -20.10
CA ASN A 24 -8.32 3.90 -20.83
C ASN A 24 -7.42 4.86 -20.01
N VAL A 25 -7.13 4.52 -18.76
CA VAL A 25 -6.28 5.33 -17.90
C VAL A 25 -4.83 5.22 -18.36
N ASN A 26 -4.17 6.36 -18.50
CA ASN A 26 -2.74 6.48 -18.80
C ASN A 26 -2.11 7.38 -17.74
N LEU A 27 -1.02 6.91 -17.11
CA LEU A 27 -0.34 7.67 -16.07
C LEU A 27 1.10 7.18 -15.93
N ASP A 28 2.03 8.11 -15.87
CA ASP A 28 3.42 7.83 -15.54
C ASP A 28 3.80 8.58 -14.26
N ILE A 29 4.41 7.85 -13.32
CA ILE A 29 4.89 8.39 -12.04
C ILE A 29 6.41 8.22 -11.99
N GLN A 30 7.11 9.32 -11.71
CA GLN A 30 8.56 9.32 -11.62
C GLN A 30 9.03 9.01 -10.19
N LYS A 31 10.26 8.57 -10.05
CA LYS A 31 10.86 8.38 -8.71
C LYS A 31 10.96 9.71 -7.97
N GLY A 32 10.52 9.73 -6.71
CA GLY A 32 10.56 10.90 -5.84
C GLY A 32 9.32 11.81 -5.98
N GLU A 33 8.35 11.47 -6.83
CA GLU A 33 7.09 12.23 -6.90
C GLU A 33 6.14 11.87 -5.76
N ILE A 34 5.39 12.86 -5.32
CA ILE A 34 4.23 12.73 -4.43
C ILE A 34 3.00 13.08 -5.24
N ILE A 35 2.09 12.12 -5.40
CA ILE A 35 0.87 12.30 -6.19
C ILE A 35 -0.35 12.18 -5.30
N ALA A 36 -1.25 13.16 -5.41
CA ALA A 36 -2.57 13.12 -4.79
C ALA A 36 -3.63 12.83 -5.85
N MET A 37 -4.39 11.76 -5.67
CA MET A 37 -5.55 11.44 -6.51
C MET A 37 -6.81 12.05 -5.91
N LEU A 38 -7.35 13.07 -6.58
CA LEU A 38 -8.56 13.74 -6.16
C LEU A 38 -9.75 13.27 -7.01
N GLY A 39 -10.93 13.24 -6.41
CA GLY A 39 -12.16 12.87 -7.08
C GLY A 39 -13.23 12.37 -6.09
N PRO A 40 -14.51 12.34 -6.51
CA PRO A 40 -15.62 11.88 -5.68
C PRO A 40 -15.48 10.37 -5.34
N ASN A 41 -16.29 9.91 -4.39
CA ASN A 41 -16.41 8.47 -4.12
C ASN A 41 -16.95 7.78 -5.39
N GLY A 42 -16.39 6.60 -5.69
CA GLY A 42 -16.71 5.87 -6.91
C GLY A 42 -15.94 6.33 -8.17
N ALA A 43 -15.06 7.32 -8.09
CA ALA A 43 -14.23 7.76 -9.22
C ALA A 43 -13.13 6.77 -9.65
N GLY A 44 -13.06 5.58 -9.04
CA GLY A 44 -12.09 4.54 -9.40
C GLY A 44 -10.73 4.64 -8.69
N LYS A 45 -10.53 5.58 -7.74
CA LYS A 45 -9.25 5.76 -7.02
C LYS A 45 -8.78 4.48 -6.35
N THR A 46 -9.59 3.90 -5.48
CA THR A 46 -9.29 2.64 -4.79
C THR A 46 -9.10 1.48 -5.77
N THR A 47 -9.87 1.43 -6.86
CA THR A 47 -9.70 0.41 -7.91
C THR A 47 -8.34 0.55 -8.59
N LEU A 48 -7.91 1.75 -8.91
CA LEU A 48 -6.60 2.00 -9.52
C LEU A 48 -5.47 1.59 -8.58
N ILE A 49 -5.51 2.00 -7.31
CA ILE A 49 -4.54 1.60 -6.29
C ILE A 49 -4.52 0.07 -6.16
N SER A 50 -5.69 -0.58 -6.06
CA SER A 50 -5.80 -2.03 -5.92
C SER A 50 -5.20 -2.79 -7.12
N ILE A 51 -5.33 -2.25 -8.34
CA ILE A 51 -4.69 -2.85 -9.52
C ILE A 51 -3.17 -2.69 -9.46
N ILE A 52 -2.66 -1.50 -9.16
CA ILE A 52 -1.20 -1.27 -9.06
C ILE A 52 -0.58 -2.16 -7.98
N CYS A 53 -1.28 -2.33 -6.84
CA CYS A 53 -0.86 -3.20 -5.74
C CYS A 53 -1.04 -4.71 -6.03
N GLY A 54 -1.59 -5.08 -7.19
CA GLY A 54 -1.81 -6.47 -7.59
C GLY A 54 -2.89 -7.20 -6.78
N ILE A 55 -3.86 -6.47 -6.20
CA ILE A 55 -5.01 -7.03 -5.48
C ILE A 55 -6.14 -7.37 -6.47
N VAL A 56 -6.34 -6.50 -7.47
CA VAL A 56 -7.36 -6.64 -8.51
C VAL A 56 -6.69 -6.73 -9.87
N ASN A 57 -7.09 -7.69 -10.70
CA ASN A 57 -6.59 -7.78 -12.07
C ASN A 57 -7.29 -6.74 -12.97
N PRO A 58 -6.56 -6.08 -13.89
CA PRO A 58 -7.17 -5.24 -14.91
C PRO A 58 -8.00 -6.07 -15.90
N SER A 59 -8.96 -5.42 -16.58
CA SER A 59 -9.68 -6.03 -17.70
C SER A 59 -8.89 -5.88 -19.01
N SER A 60 -8.17 -4.78 -19.17
CA SER A 60 -7.25 -4.53 -20.30
C SER A 60 -6.21 -3.47 -19.92
N GLY A 61 -5.19 -3.32 -20.79
CA GLY A 61 -4.07 -2.42 -20.56
C GLY A 61 -2.95 -3.08 -19.78
N THR A 62 -1.91 -2.31 -19.47
CA THR A 62 -0.72 -2.79 -18.76
C THR A 62 -0.32 -1.82 -17.66
N VAL A 63 0.23 -2.38 -16.57
CA VAL A 63 0.84 -1.61 -15.49
C VAL A 63 2.20 -2.20 -15.18
N THR A 64 3.21 -1.35 -15.10
CA THR A 64 4.55 -1.75 -14.63
C THR A 64 4.97 -0.92 -13.43
N VAL A 65 5.69 -1.56 -12.52
CA VAL A 65 6.28 -0.94 -11.32
C VAL A 65 7.79 -1.20 -11.35
N ASP A 66 8.58 -0.16 -11.42
CA ASP A 66 10.04 -0.22 -11.57
C ASP A 66 10.48 -1.11 -12.76
N GLY A 67 9.66 -1.12 -13.81
CA GLY A 67 9.87 -1.91 -15.02
C GLY A 67 9.39 -3.36 -14.95
N TYR A 68 8.84 -3.82 -13.84
CA TYR A 68 8.25 -5.14 -13.65
C TYR A 68 6.74 -5.11 -13.94
N ASP A 69 6.22 -6.09 -14.66
CA ASP A 69 4.78 -6.21 -14.92
C ASP A 69 4.04 -6.70 -13.66
N ILE A 70 2.93 -6.04 -13.29
CA ILE A 70 2.19 -6.35 -12.05
C ILE A 70 1.56 -7.75 -12.03
N ILE A 71 1.38 -8.37 -13.18
CA ILE A 71 0.79 -9.71 -13.29
C ILE A 71 1.88 -10.78 -13.38
N LYS A 72 2.85 -10.60 -14.30
CA LYS A 72 3.89 -11.59 -14.56
C LYS A 72 4.93 -11.62 -13.43
N ASP A 73 5.32 -10.44 -12.96
CA ASP A 73 6.37 -10.23 -11.97
C ASP A 73 5.79 -9.79 -10.61
N TYR A 74 4.63 -10.32 -10.23
CA TYR A 74 3.84 -9.84 -9.09
C TYR A 74 4.60 -9.87 -7.75
N ARG A 75 5.56 -10.79 -7.56
CA ARG A 75 6.38 -10.86 -6.34
C ARG A 75 7.31 -9.66 -6.24
N GLU A 76 7.96 -9.32 -7.36
CA GLU A 76 8.87 -8.18 -7.46
C GLU A 76 8.11 -6.86 -7.24
N THR A 77 6.98 -6.69 -7.91
CA THR A 77 6.18 -5.46 -7.77
C THR A 77 5.63 -5.29 -6.36
N ARG A 78 5.07 -6.34 -5.77
CA ARG A 78 4.55 -6.29 -4.39
C ARG A 78 5.64 -6.02 -3.35
N SER A 79 6.84 -6.54 -3.54
CA SER A 79 7.96 -6.27 -2.61
C SER A 79 8.38 -4.80 -2.56
N LYS A 80 8.05 -4.04 -3.61
CA LYS A 80 8.37 -2.60 -3.76
C LYS A 80 7.26 -1.69 -3.28
N ILE A 81 6.06 -2.22 -2.99
CA ILE A 81 4.87 -1.44 -2.67
C ILE A 81 4.45 -1.68 -1.23
N GLY A 82 4.29 -0.60 -0.47
CA GLY A 82 3.54 -0.56 0.78
C GLY A 82 2.15 0.00 0.54
N LEU A 83 1.12 -0.64 1.08
CA LEU A 83 -0.26 -0.18 1.00
C LEU A 83 -0.83 0.05 2.40
N VAL A 84 -1.36 1.22 2.64
CA VAL A 84 -2.18 1.56 3.80
C VAL A 84 -3.63 1.61 3.34
N PRO A 85 -4.46 0.60 3.66
CA PRO A 85 -5.84 0.55 3.23
C PRO A 85 -6.70 1.57 3.97
N GLN A 86 -7.87 1.88 3.43
CA GLN A 86 -8.86 2.74 4.06
C GLN A 86 -9.36 2.16 5.38
N GLU A 87 -9.66 0.86 5.41
CA GLU A 87 -10.17 0.16 6.60
C GLU A 87 -9.07 -0.17 7.61
N LEU A 88 -9.41 -0.04 8.90
CA LEU A 88 -8.51 -0.35 10.01
C LEU A 88 -8.51 -1.85 10.34
N THR A 89 -8.09 -2.69 9.39
CA THR A 89 -7.94 -4.13 9.59
C THR A 89 -6.61 -4.45 10.27
N LEU A 90 -6.65 -4.79 11.55
CA LEU A 90 -5.48 -5.11 12.37
C LEU A 90 -5.73 -6.37 13.21
N GLU A 91 -4.68 -7.17 13.39
CA GLU A 91 -4.70 -8.33 14.31
C GLU A 91 -4.81 -7.86 15.76
N ALA A 92 -6.05 -7.83 16.26
CA ALA A 92 -6.43 -7.13 17.48
C ALA A 92 -5.77 -7.68 18.77
N PHE A 93 -5.30 -8.92 18.75
CA PHE A 93 -4.74 -9.61 19.93
C PHE A 93 -3.24 -9.43 20.09
N GLU A 94 -2.54 -9.00 19.03
CA GLU A 94 -1.11 -8.83 19.04
C GLU A 94 -0.68 -7.42 19.48
N THR A 95 0.56 -7.31 19.95
CA THR A 95 1.17 -6.02 20.28
C THR A 95 1.51 -5.22 19.02
N VAL A 96 1.73 -3.92 19.17
CA VAL A 96 2.18 -3.04 18.09
C VAL A 96 3.45 -3.57 17.44
N PHE A 97 4.47 -3.93 18.24
CA PHE A 97 5.75 -4.43 17.75
C PHE A 97 5.60 -5.74 16.98
N ASN A 98 4.84 -6.69 17.51
CA ASN A 98 4.61 -7.98 16.85
C ASN A 98 3.88 -7.84 15.53
N ASN A 99 2.85 -6.98 15.47
CA ASN A 99 2.12 -6.71 14.22
C ASN A 99 3.02 -6.18 13.10
N VAL A 100 3.90 -5.23 13.41
CA VAL A 100 4.81 -4.65 12.42
C VAL A 100 5.89 -5.66 12.02
N SER A 101 6.45 -6.39 12.97
CA SER A 101 7.46 -7.43 12.74
C SER A 101 6.90 -8.57 11.89
N TYR A 102 5.69 -9.03 12.18
CA TYR A 102 5.01 -10.07 11.42
C TYR A 102 4.75 -9.64 9.97
N SER A 103 4.30 -8.40 9.77
CA SER A 103 4.11 -7.84 8.42
C SER A 103 5.37 -7.94 7.56
N ARG A 104 6.55 -7.66 8.13
CA ARG A 104 7.83 -7.79 7.43
C ARG A 104 8.07 -9.23 6.94
N GLY A 105 7.76 -10.21 7.79
CA GLY A 105 7.87 -11.63 7.46
C GLY A 105 6.97 -12.08 6.32
N LEU A 106 5.77 -11.52 6.19
CA LEU A 106 4.84 -11.81 5.08
C LEU A 106 5.41 -11.46 3.70
N TYR A 107 6.32 -10.48 3.64
CA TYR A 107 7.05 -10.12 2.42
C TYR A 107 8.37 -10.89 2.24
N GLY A 108 8.61 -11.94 3.05
CA GLY A 108 9.81 -12.77 2.96
C GLY A 108 11.09 -12.09 3.45
N LYS A 109 10.97 -10.98 4.18
CA LYS A 109 12.13 -10.26 4.74
C LYS A 109 12.55 -10.86 6.06
N ALA A 110 13.87 -11.02 6.26
CA ALA A 110 14.41 -11.46 7.54
C ALA A 110 14.02 -10.52 8.69
N PRO A 111 13.88 -11.00 9.93
CA PRO A 111 13.64 -10.17 11.09
C PRO A 111 14.67 -9.02 11.19
N ASN A 112 14.21 -7.83 11.45
CA ASN A 112 15.04 -6.64 11.66
C ASN A 112 14.41 -5.76 12.75
N PRO A 113 14.67 -6.08 14.04
CA PRO A 113 14.13 -5.32 15.17
C PRO A 113 14.51 -3.85 15.17
N GLU A 114 15.74 -3.53 14.75
CA GLU A 114 16.23 -2.14 14.70
C GLU A 114 15.45 -1.30 13.68
N HIS A 115 15.13 -1.87 12.52
CA HIS A 115 14.31 -1.21 11.52
C HIS A 115 12.88 -0.98 12.02
N VAL A 116 12.29 -1.99 12.68
CA VAL A 116 10.95 -1.87 13.29
C VAL A 116 10.95 -0.80 14.40
N GLU A 117 11.96 -0.78 15.26
CA GLU A 117 12.13 0.24 16.29
C GLU A 117 12.20 1.64 15.67
N LYS A 118 13.02 1.82 14.61
CA LYS A 118 13.13 3.09 13.90
C LYS A 118 11.76 3.55 13.38
N ILE A 119 11.02 2.70 12.67
CA ILE A 119 9.69 3.03 12.15
C ILE A 119 8.75 3.44 13.28
N LEU A 120 8.72 2.68 14.37
CA LEU A 120 7.83 2.97 15.50
C LEU A 120 8.20 4.28 16.20
N LYS A 121 9.48 4.64 16.27
CA LYS A 121 9.92 5.94 16.77
C LYS A 121 9.50 7.07 15.83
N ASP A 122 9.73 6.93 14.54
CA ASP A 122 9.37 7.93 13.53
C ASP A 122 7.85 8.21 13.51
N LEU A 123 7.04 7.20 13.84
CA LEU A 123 5.58 7.31 13.94
C LEU A 123 5.05 7.59 15.36
N SER A 124 5.92 7.89 16.33
CA SER A 124 5.56 8.14 17.74
C SER A 124 4.72 7.01 18.36
N LEU A 125 5.13 5.77 18.12
CA LEU A 125 4.49 4.54 18.62
C LEU A 125 5.42 3.70 19.50
N TRP A 126 6.69 4.08 19.67
CA TRP A 126 7.66 3.25 20.36
C TRP A 126 7.31 3.01 21.83
N ASP A 127 6.82 4.02 22.53
CA ASP A 127 6.33 3.92 23.92
C ASP A 127 5.08 3.03 24.07
N LYS A 128 4.45 2.66 22.96
CA LYS A 128 3.27 1.77 22.89
C LYS A 128 3.58 0.42 22.26
N LYS A 129 4.84 0.08 22.02
CA LYS A 129 5.27 -1.13 21.28
C LYS A 129 4.73 -2.44 21.86
N ASP A 130 4.58 -2.52 23.18
CA ASP A 130 4.12 -3.70 23.91
C ASP A 130 2.61 -3.69 24.19
N ILE A 131 1.87 -2.66 23.75
CA ILE A 131 0.43 -2.53 23.95
C ILE A 131 -0.31 -3.28 22.84
N GLY A 132 -1.38 -3.98 23.21
CA GLY A 132 -2.29 -4.65 22.29
C GLY A 132 -3.10 -3.62 21.47
N LEU A 133 -3.32 -3.92 20.19
CA LEU A 133 -3.96 -2.98 19.26
C LEU A 133 -5.38 -2.56 19.64
N ARG A 134 -6.08 -3.36 20.44
CA ARG A 134 -7.43 -3.00 20.96
C ARG A 134 -7.44 -1.73 21.80
N GLN A 135 -6.34 -1.48 22.51
CA GLN A 135 -6.22 -0.36 23.47
C GLN A 135 -5.81 0.95 22.79
N LEU A 136 -5.52 0.91 21.48
CA LEU A 136 -5.08 2.09 20.73
C LEU A 136 -6.25 2.93 20.24
N SER A 137 -6.07 4.24 20.20
CA SER A 137 -6.98 5.16 19.50
C SER A 137 -7.01 4.90 17.99
N GLY A 138 -8.04 5.38 17.27
CA GLY A 138 -8.13 5.27 15.81
C GLY A 138 -6.91 5.83 15.10
N GLY A 139 -6.45 7.02 15.50
CA GLY A 139 -5.24 7.63 14.93
C GLY A 139 -3.97 6.84 15.20
N MET A 140 -3.84 6.18 16.38
CA MET A 140 -2.71 5.29 16.66
C MET A 140 -2.79 4.02 15.81
N LYS A 141 -3.97 3.43 15.64
CA LYS A 141 -4.19 2.27 14.76
C LYS A 141 -3.81 2.61 13.31
N ARG A 142 -4.17 3.82 12.84
CA ARG A 142 -3.77 4.29 11.51
C ARG A 142 -2.25 4.36 11.36
N ARG A 143 -1.54 4.88 12.36
CA ARG A 143 -0.07 4.89 12.37
C ARG A 143 0.54 3.49 12.39
N VAL A 144 -0.08 2.52 13.07
CA VAL A 144 0.35 1.11 13.01
C VAL A 144 0.19 0.53 11.59
N LEU A 145 -0.89 0.84 10.87
CA LEU A 145 -1.04 0.43 9.46
C LEU A 145 0.07 1.01 8.58
N ILE A 146 0.45 2.27 8.81
CA ILE A 146 1.59 2.90 8.10
C ILE A 146 2.88 2.16 8.46
N ALA A 147 3.11 1.86 9.74
CA ALA A 147 4.29 1.10 10.16
C ALA A 147 4.36 -0.29 9.50
N LYS A 148 3.23 -1.00 9.41
CA LYS A 148 3.13 -2.28 8.70
C LYS A 148 3.48 -2.14 7.23
N ALA A 149 2.94 -1.12 6.55
CA ALA A 149 3.21 -0.87 5.14
C ALA A 149 4.69 -0.53 4.88
N LEU A 150 5.39 0.06 5.83
CA LEU A 150 6.82 0.41 5.74
C LEU A 150 7.76 -0.72 6.19
N SER A 151 7.26 -1.75 6.86
CA SER A 151 8.07 -2.76 7.54
C SER A 151 9.01 -3.54 6.63
N HIS A 152 8.66 -3.75 5.37
CA HIS A 152 9.45 -4.47 4.37
C HIS A 152 10.32 -3.59 3.49
N GLU A 153 10.45 -2.29 3.83
CA GLU A 153 11.28 -1.29 3.13
C GLU A 153 10.83 -1.05 1.67
N PRO A 154 9.55 -0.76 1.43
CA PRO A 154 9.07 -0.49 0.08
C PRO A 154 9.64 0.81 -0.49
N SER A 155 9.78 0.89 -1.81
CA SER A 155 10.15 2.12 -2.52
C SER A 155 8.95 3.00 -2.88
N ILE A 156 7.74 2.47 -2.76
CA ILE A 156 6.47 3.12 -3.10
C ILE A 156 5.50 2.91 -1.95
N LEU A 157 4.82 3.98 -1.53
CA LEU A 157 3.78 3.92 -0.51
C LEU A 157 2.47 4.45 -1.06
N PHE A 158 1.42 3.64 -0.98
CA PHE A 158 0.05 4.05 -1.26
C PHE A 158 -0.72 4.26 0.05
N LEU A 159 -1.42 5.39 0.12
CA LEU A 159 -2.35 5.72 1.21
C LEU A 159 -3.74 5.86 0.60
N ASP A 160 -4.62 4.91 0.88
CA ASP A 160 -6.00 4.96 0.40
C ASP A 160 -6.85 5.68 1.45
N GLU A 161 -7.39 6.86 1.09
CA GLU A 161 -8.15 7.78 1.96
C GLU A 161 -7.50 8.03 3.33
N PRO A 162 -6.32 8.67 3.40
CA PRO A 162 -5.56 8.82 4.65
C PRO A 162 -6.26 9.66 5.72
N THR A 163 -7.28 10.42 5.36
CA THR A 163 -8.02 11.37 6.23
C THR A 163 -9.40 10.88 6.66
N ALA A 164 -9.83 9.69 6.24
CA ALA A 164 -11.07 9.08 6.69
C ALA A 164 -10.91 8.56 8.13
N GLY A 165 -11.38 9.32 9.11
CA GLY A 165 -11.35 8.97 10.54
C GLY A 165 -11.45 10.18 11.44
#